data_570fb111a5954cce017af2366eb4d4c0
#
_entry.id   570fb111a5954cce017af2366eb4d4c0
#
_cell.length_a   1.000
_cell.length_b   1.000
_cell.length_c   1.000
_cell.angle_alpha   90.00
_cell.angle_beta   90.00
_cell.angle_gamma   90.00
#
_symmetry.space_group_name_H-M   'P 1'
#
loop_
_entity.id
_entity.type
_entity.pdbx_description
1 polymer ?
#
loop_
_entity_poly.entity_id
_entity_poly.type
_entity_poly.pdbx_seq_one_letter_code
_entity_poly.pdbx_strand_id
1 'polypeptide(L)'
;YPHLNVFDNVAFPLRQRGVSDKELKSRVSDAIERVGLKDFESRKIQALSGGQQQRVALARSLAKQAKILLLDEPLVNLDYKLREQLREEFGRIFTSEFSSESILVYSSTDPMEAMQLGGETIVLDEGQILQQGPASEIFENPATTRVAEITNDPAMNLLPGVIEDSKIVIDSKMKLPIPLHFKELSSGQYTFGIRASDISLSKKGHGFTVELAEISGSETFLHARHDDISLVGQLDLVKNFNVGEAVNLQFDAQKLYAFSADGNLVSSPFQEFGRG
;
A
#
# COMPACT_ATOMS: atom_id res chain seq x y z
N TYR A 1 -27.88 9.81 6.59
CA TYR A 1 -29.23 10.37 6.81
C TYR A 1 -29.09 11.83 7.22
N PRO A 2 -29.22 12.79 6.26
CA PRO A 2 -28.87 14.21 6.49
C PRO A 2 -29.79 14.92 7.50
N HIS A 3 -30.98 14.43 7.71
CA HIS A 3 -31.96 14.99 8.65
C HIS A 3 -31.73 14.56 10.11
N LEU A 4 -30.92 13.55 10.35
CA LEU A 4 -30.58 13.04 11.68
C LEU A 4 -29.30 13.69 12.23
N ASN A 5 -29.12 13.68 13.55
CA ASN A 5 -27.85 13.98 14.20
C ASN A 5 -26.88 12.76 14.10
N VAL A 6 -25.67 12.92 14.60
CA VAL A 6 -24.64 11.85 14.57
C VAL A 6 -25.12 10.61 15.32
N PHE A 7 -25.60 10.79 16.57
CA PHE A 7 -26.09 9.67 17.38
C PHE A 7 -27.20 8.90 16.67
N ASP A 8 -28.21 9.60 16.17
CA ASP A 8 -29.35 8.97 15.52
C ASP A 8 -28.99 8.30 14.19
N ASN A 9 -28.01 8.83 13.47
CA ASN A 9 -27.45 8.17 12.27
C ASN A 9 -26.84 6.80 12.59
N VAL A 10 -26.04 6.73 13.66
CA VAL A 10 -25.40 5.49 14.08
C VAL A 10 -26.41 4.54 14.73
N ALA A 11 -27.38 5.07 15.48
CA ALA A 11 -28.42 4.30 16.16
C ALA A 11 -29.45 3.70 15.21
N PHE A 12 -29.70 4.33 14.06
CA PHE A 12 -30.79 3.98 13.16
C PHE A 12 -30.88 2.48 12.82
N PRO A 13 -29.79 1.82 12.33
CA PRO A 13 -29.86 0.39 12.00
C PRO A 13 -30.06 -0.51 13.23
N LEU A 14 -29.63 -0.08 14.42
CA LEU A 14 -29.82 -0.84 15.66
C LEU A 14 -31.28 -0.79 16.14
N ARG A 15 -31.90 0.39 16.02
CA ARG A 15 -33.36 0.53 16.33
C ARG A 15 -34.19 -0.37 15.43
N GLN A 16 -33.86 -0.44 14.14
CA GLN A 16 -34.61 -1.33 13.23
C GLN A 16 -34.44 -2.81 13.54
N ARG A 17 -33.37 -3.19 14.20
CA ARG A 17 -33.14 -4.56 14.67
C ARG A 17 -33.74 -4.86 16.04
N GLY A 18 -34.39 -3.90 16.67
CA GLY A 18 -35.02 -4.07 17.98
C GLY A 18 -34.02 -4.20 19.14
N VAL A 19 -32.81 -3.64 18.99
CA VAL A 19 -31.80 -3.61 20.05
C VAL A 19 -32.33 -2.78 21.22
N SER A 20 -32.15 -3.26 22.46
CA SER A 20 -32.61 -2.57 23.66
C SER A 20 -31.98 -1.19 23.83
N ASP A 21 -32.69 -0.22 24.41
CA ASP A 21 -32.19 1.16 24.56
C ASP A 21 -30.88 1.24 25.33
N LYS A 22 -30.66 0.39 26.31
CA LYS A 22 -29.42 0.34 27.10
C LYS A 22 -28.24 -0.12 26.23
N GLU A 23 -28.41 -1.18 25.49
CA GLU A 23 -27.40 -1.75 24.60
C GLU A 23 -27.16 -0.81 23.43
N LEU A 24 -28.21 -0.24 22.83
CA LEU A 24 -28.13 0.72 21.74
C LEU A 24 -27.26 1.92 22.13
N LYS A 25 -27.51 2.55 23.29
CA LYS A 25 -26.70 3.68 23.76
C LYS A 25 -25.24 3.30 23.92
N SER A 26 -24.95 2.16 24.52
CA SER A 26 -23.57 1.68 24.71
C SER A 26 -22.85 1.49 23.36
N ARG A 27 -23.46 0.73 22.44
CA ARG A 27 -22.88 0.45 21.12
C ARG A 27 -22.66 1.70 20.27
N VAL A 28 -23.61 2.64 20.31
CA VAL A 28 -23.52 3.90 19.56
C VAL A 28 -22.41 4.78 20.10
N SER A 29 -22.34 4.98 21.42
CA SER A 29 -21.29 5.79 22.05
C SER A 29 -19.91 5.20 21.78
N ASP A 30 -19.73 3.89 21.93
CA ASP A 30 -18.49 3.19 21.65
C ASP A 30 -18.06 3.36 20.17
N ALA A 31 -18.98 3.15 19.24
CA ALA A 31 -18.68 3.32 17.80
C ALA A 31 -18.32 4.77 17.43
N ILE A 32 -18.98 5.77 18.03
CA ILE A 32 -18.69 7.19 17.81
C ILE A 32 -17.31 7.55 18.39
N GLU A 33 -16.98 7.05 19.58
CA GLU A 33 -15.67 7.28 20.21
C GLU A 33 -14.53 6.65 19.40
N ARG A 34 -14.71 5.42 18.92
CA ARG A 34 -13.71 4.71 18.07
C ARG A 34 -13.35 5.46 16.79
N VAL A 35 -14.31 6.16 16.20
CA VAL A 35 -14.03 6.96 14.98
C VAL A 35 -13.62 8.40 15.31
N GLY A 36 -13.31 8.72 16.57
CA GLY A 36 -12.85 10.04 16.99
C GLY A 36 -13.90 11.16 16.85
N LEU A 37 -15.18 10.82 17.04
CA LEU A 37 -16.30 11.77 17.00
C LEU A 37 -16.97 11.95 18.37
N LYS A 38 -16.26 11.66 19.46
CA LYS A 38 -16.73 11.95 20.81
C LYS A 38 -17.15 13.42 20.93
N ASP A 39 -18.22 13.70 21.62
CA ASP A 39 -18.86 15.02 21.80
C ASP A 39 -19.52 15.62 20.54
N PHE A 40 -19.65 14.82 19.47
CA PHE A 40 -20.36 15.22 18.25
C PHE A 40 -21.78 14.62 18.15
N GLU A 41 -22.22 13.85 19.11
CA GLU A 41 -23.46 13.04 19.10
C GLU A 41 -24.69 13.86 18.70
N SER A 42 -24.83 15.09 19.22
CA SER A 42 -25.96 15.96 18.98
C SER A 42 -25.87 16.77 17.68
N ARG A 43 -24.69 16.81 17.03
CA ARG A 43 -24.50 17.61 15.82
C ARG A 43 -25.25 17.00 14.64
N LYS A 44 -25.81 17.88 13.79
CA LYS A 44 -26.43 17.46 12.52
C LYS A 44 -25.36 17.09 11.50
N ILE A 45 -25.61 16.09 10.67
CA ILE A 45 -24.68 15.62 9.64
C ILE A 45 -24.27 16.75 8.68
N GLN A 46 -25.21 17.61 8.33
CA GLN A 46 -24.96 18.77 7.44
C GLN A 46 -23.96 19.79 8.00
N ALA A 47 -23.74 19.81 9.31
CA ALA A 47 -22.78 20.70 9.98
C ALA A 47 -21.38 20.08 10.10
N LEU A 48 -21.16 18.89 9.52
CA LEU A 48 -19.90 18.14 9.56
C LEU A 48 -19.14 18.31 8.25
N SER A 49 -17.78 18.27 8.33
CA SER A 49 -16.93 18.15 7.14
C SER A 49 -17.15 16.79 6.44
N GLY A 50 -16.75 16.66 5.17
CA GLY A 50 -16.86 15.42 4.42
C GLY A 50 -16.20 14.23 5.13
N GLY A 51 -14.98 14.40 5.65
CA GLY A 51 -14.29 13.37 6.43
C GLY A 51 -15.00 13.01 7.74
N GLN A 52 -15.65 13.98 8.42
CA GLN A 52 -16.48 13.69 9.60
C GLN A 52 -17.74 12.91 9.23
N GLN A 53 -18.38 13.21 8.09
CA GLN A 53 -19.53 12.46 7.59
C GLN A 53 -19.15 11.00 7.24
N GLN A 54 -17.99 10.79 6.63
CA GLN A 54 -17.44 9.47 6.33
C GLN A 54 -17.22 8.66 7.62
N ARG A 55 -16.67 9.29 8.67
CA ARG A 55 -16.50 8.66 10.00
C ARG A 55 -17.83 8.30 10.64
N VAL A 56 -18.89 9.09 10.47
CA VAL A 56 -20.25 8.70 10.95
C VAL A 56 -20.75 7.48 10.19
N ALA A 57 -20.50 7.39 8.87
CA ALA A 57 -20.87 6.20 8.10
C ALA A 57 -20.11 4.95 8.58
N LEU A 58 -18.83 5.09 8.91
CA LEU A 58 -18.01 4.04 9.49
C LEU A 58 -18.53 3.61 10.87
N ALA A 59 -18.78 4.57 11.78
CA ALA A 59 -19.36 4.29 13.10
C ALA A 59 -20.68 3.52 12.99
N ARG A 60 -21.54 3.89 12.05
CA ARG A 60 -22.79 3.18 11.75
C ARG A 60 -22.57 1.72 11.35
N SER A 61 -21.52 1.46 10.58
CA SER A 61 -21.17 0.10 10.15
C SER A 61 -20.62 -0.72 11.32
N LEU A 62 -19.73 -0.16 12.13
CA LEU A 62 -19.16 -0.80 13.32
C LEU A 62 -20.23 -1.11 14.38
N ALA A 63 -21.14 -0.15 14.67
CA ALA A 63 -22.20 -0.33 15.65
C ALA A 63 -23.12 -1.52 15.34
N LYS A 64 -23.29 -1.87 14.06
CA LYS A 64 -24.12 -3.01 13.62
C LYS A 64 -23.59 -4.36 14.09
N GLN A 65 -22.29 -4.50 14.35
CA GLN A 65 -21.64 -5.77 14.67
C GLN A 65 -22.11 -6.89 13.71
N ALA A 66 -22.06 -6.61 12.41
CA ALA A 66 -22.51 -7.56 11.40
C ALA A 66 -21.47 -8.68 11.22
N LYS A 67 -21.93 -9.91 10.89
CA LYS A 67 -21.03 -11.04 10.58
C LYS A 67 -20.18 -10.78 9.32
N ILE A 68 -20.67 -9.97 8.40
CA ILE A 68 -19.92 -9.54 7.20
C ILE A 68 -19.92 -8.02 7.20
N LEU A 69 -18.74 -7.44 7.16
CA LEU A 69 -18.51 -6.01 7.04
C LEU A 69 -17.83 -5.73 5.70
N LEU A 70 -18.46 -4.88 4.88
CA LEU A 70 -17.94 -4.43 3.60
C LEU A 70 -17.52 -2.98 3.74
N LEU A 71 -16.23 -2.71 3.53
CA LEU A 71 -15.64 -1.37 3.57
C LEU A 71 -14.99 -1.08 2.21
N ASP A 72 -15.50 -0.05 1.56
CA ASP A 72 -15.00 0.41 0.26
C ASP A 72 -14.28 1.73 0.48
N GLU A 73 -12.96 1.72 0.31
CA GLU A 73 -12.03 2.85 0.52
C GLU A 73 -12.34 3.68 1.79
N PRO A 74 -12.45 3.05 2.98
CA PRO A 74 -12.97 3.74 4.17
C PRO A 74 -12.05 4.83 4.71
N LEU A 75 -10.78 4.87 4.34
CA LEU A 75 -9.78 5.83 4.82
C LEU A 75 -9.43 6.92 3.80
N VAL A 76 -9.98 6.87 2.60
CA VAL A 76 -9.82 7.91 1.59
C VAL A 76 -10.42 9.23 2.10
N ASN A 77 -9.80 10.37 1.77
CA ASN A 77 -10.19 11.72 2.19
C ASN A 77 -10.06 12.03 3.69
N LEU A 78 -9.33 11.21 4.44
CA LEU A 78 -8.96 11.51 5.82
C LEU A 78 -7.58 12.19 5.87
N ASP A 79 -7.39 13.05 6.88
CA ASP A 79 -6.06 13.57 7.17
C ASP A 79 -5.11 12.45 7.61
N TYR A 80 -3.81 12.64 7.40
CA TYR A 80 -2.78 11.61 7.66
C TYR A 80 -2.85 11.04 9.09
N LYS A 81 -2.92 11.91 10.11
CA LYS A 81 -2.93 11.50 11.51
C LYS A 81 -4.12 10.60 11.84
N LEU A 82 -5.28 10.97 11.33
CA LEU A 82 -6.50 10.21 11.56
C LEU A 82 -6.49 8.89 10.77
N ARG A 83 -5.94 8.90 9.55
CA ARG A 83 -5.77 7.69 8.74
C ARG A 83 -4.95 6.66 9.50
N GLU A 84 -3.79 7.07 10.04
CA GLU A 84 -2.93 6.18 10.84
C GLU A 84 -3.66 5.65 12.10
N GLN A 85 -4.37 6.53 12.82
CA GLN A 85 -5.14 6.11 14.01
C GLN A 85 -6.21 5.08 13.66
N LEU A 86 -6.93 5.27 12.56
CA LEU A 86 -7.97 4.34 12.12
C LEU A 86 -7.39 3.04 11.56
N ARG A 87 -6.25 3.08 10.89
CA ARG A 87 -5.52 1.87 10.48
C ARG A 87 -5.16 0.99 11.67
N GLU A 88 -4.56 1.57 12.71
CA GLU A 88 -4.25 0.85 13.94
C GLU A 88 -5.51 0.29 14.62
N GLU A 89 -6.58 1.09 14.66
CA GLU A 89 -7.85 0.68 15.25
C GLU A 89 -8.48 -0.47 14.46
N PHE A 90 -8.47 -0.42 13.13
CA PHE A 90 -8.91 -1.55 12.30
C PHE A 90 -8.08 -2.80 12.59
N GLY A 91 -6.75 -2.71 12.60
CA GLY A 91 -5.91 -3.84 12.96
C GLY A 91 -6.32 -4.45 14.29
N ARG A 92 -6.57 -3.64 15.33
CA ARG A 92 -7.03 -4.12 16.65
C ARG A 92 -8.43 -4.75 16.59
N ILE A 93 -9.39 -4.07 15.95
CA ILE A 93 -10.77 -4.55 15.85
C ILE A 93 -10.79 -5.92 15.15
N PHE A 94 -10.03 -6.08 14.07
CA PHE A 94 -10.10 -7.29 13.25
C PHE A 94 -9.25 -8.45 13.79
N THR A 95 -8.22 -8.17 14.59
CA THR A 95 -7.41 -9.23 15.21
C THR A 95 -7.94 -9.70 16.57
N SER A 96 -8.62 -8.83 17.35
CA SER A 96 -8.97 -9.13 18.73
C SER A 96 -10.47 -9.21 19.05
N GLU A 97 -11.32 -8.49 18.31
CA GLU A 97 -12.73 -8.29 18.70
C GLU A 97 -13.74 -8.93 17.73
N PHE A 98 -13.35 -9.16 16.48
CA PHE A 98 -14.20 -9.95 15.59
C PHE A 98 -14.04 -11.43 15.97
N SER A 99 -15.15 -12.01 16.41
CA SER A 99 -15.21 -13.45 16.63
C SER A 99 -14.75 -14.19 15.37
N SER A 100 -14.23 -15.41 15.53
CA SER A 100 -13.90 -16.32 14.42
C SER A 100 -15.02 -16.53 13.39
N GLU A 101 -16.18 -15.94 13.62
CA GLU A 101 -17.38 -16.00 12.78
C GLU A 101 -17.63 -14.74 11.92
N SER A 102 -16.77 -13.71 11.99
CA SER A 102 -16.97 -12.46 11.24
C SER A 102 -15.99 -12.33 10.08
N ILE A 103 -16.46 -11.80 8.95
CA ILE A 103 -15.69 -11.59 7.73
C ILE A 103 -15.62 -10.08 7.46
N LEU A 104 -14.41 -9.56 7.27
CA LEU A 104 -14.18 -8.24 6.72
C LEU A 104 -13.84 -8.36 5.22
N VAL A 105 -14.53 -7.61 4.39
CA VAL A 105 -14.11 -7.34 3.01
C VAL A 105 -13.76 -5.86 2.94
N TYR A 106 -12.50 -5.58 2.63
CA TYR A 106 -11.92 -4.24 2.64
C TYR A 106 -11.31 -3.95 1.26
N SER A 107 -11.78 -2.91 0.58
CA SER A 107 -11.14 -2.44 -0.64
C SER A 107 -10.29 -1.20 -0.36
N SER A 108 -9.13 -1.12 -0.99
CA SER A 108 -8.22 0.02 -0.90
C SER A 108 -7.39 0.15 -2.16
N THR A 109 -7.01 1.38 -2.50
CA THR A 109 -5.99 1.69 -3.49
C THR A 109 -4.60 1.86 -2.86
N ASP A 110 -4.49 1.83 -1.52
CA ASP A 110 -3.24 1.92 -0.77
C ASP A 110 -2.72 0.51 -0.43
N PRO A 111 -1.62 0.02 -1.05
CA PRO A 111 -1.10 -1.32 -0.81
C PRO A 111 -0.65 -1.54 0.65
N MET A 112 -0.25 -0.46 1.35
CA MET A 112 0.17 -0.55 2.75
C MET A 112 -0.98 -0.94 3.68
N GLU A 113 -2.22 -0.58 3.34
CA GLU A 113 -3.39 -0.98 4.12
C GLU A 113 -3.58 -2.51 4.11
N ALA A 114 -3.39 -3.15 2.96
CA ALA A 114 -3.44 -4.61 2.86
C ALA A 114 -2.36 -5.30 3.70
N MET A 115 -1.13 -4.76 3.67
CA MET A 115 -0.01 -5.28 4.47
C MET A 115 -0.27 -5.16 5.98
N GLN A 116 -0.84 -4.05 6.43
CA GLN A 116 -1.11 -3.80 7.85
C GLN A 116 -2.31 -4.59 8.38
N LEU A 117 -3.37 -4.74 7.58
CA LEU A 117 -4.56 -5.51 7.96
C LEU A 117 -4.29 -7.02 7.93
N GLY A 118 -3.38 -7.47 7.08
CA GLY A 118 -3.11 -8.89 6.86
C GLY A 118 -4.29 -9.62 6.21
N GLY A 119 -4.28 -10.95 6.31
CA GLY A 119 -5.35 -11.80 5.76
C GLY A 119 -5.13 -12.12 4.28
N GLU A 120 -6.19 -12.57 3.63
CA GLU A 120 -6.21 -12.90 2.21
C GLU A 120 -6.40 -11.63 1.38
N THR A 121 -5.48 -11.38 0.48
CA THR A 121 -5.50 -10.20 -0.41
C THR A 121 -5.79 -10.63 -1.84
N ILE A 122 -6.62 -9.87 -2.54
CA ILE A 122 -6.94 -10.05 -3.95
C ILE A 122 -6.51 -8.77 -4.68
N VAL A 123 -5.56 -8.89 -5.61
CA VAL A 123 -5.14 -7.80 -6.49
C VAL A 123 -6.03 -7.79 -7.71
N LEU A 124 -6.70 -6.65 -7.94
CA LEU A 124 -7.63 -6.44 -9.04
C LEU A 124 -7.11 -5.35 -9.98
N ASP A 125 -7.20 -5.59 -11.28
CA ASP A 125 -6.95 -4.57 -12.30
C ASP A 125 -7.90 -4.81 -13.49
N GLU A 126 -8.50 -3.76 -14.01
CA GLU A 126 -9.46 -3.79 -15.15
C GLU A 126 -10.56 -4.87 -14.98
N GLY A 127 -11.01 -5.10 -13.75
CA GLY A 127 -12.07 -6.07 -13.44
C GLY A 127 -11.60 -7.53 -13.43
N GLN A 128 -10.30 -7.79 -13.51
CA GLN A 128 -9.71 -9.13 -13.45
C GLN A 128 -8.91 -9.33 -12.15
N ILE A 129 -8.91 -10.55 -11.65
CA ILE A 129 -8.03 -10.96 -10.55
C ILE A 129 -6.66 -11.27 -11.14
N LEU A 130 -5.65 -10.48 -10.73
CA LEU A 130 -4.27 -10.68 -11.16
C LEU A 130 -3.51 -11.66 -10.26
N GLN A 131 -3.74 -11.57 -8.94
CA GLN A 131 -3.13 -12.44 -7.94
C GLN A 131 -3.99 -12.48 -6.68
N GLN A 132 -3.94 -13.60 -5.97
CA GLN A 132 -4.61 -13.79 -4.68
C GLN A 132 -3.69 -14.58 -3.75
N GLY A 133 -3.67 -14.21 -2.48
CA GLY A 133 -2.89 -14.86 -1.43
C GLY A 133 -2.67 -13.95 -0.22
N PRO A 134 -1.86 -14.37 0.76
CA PRO A 134 -1.44 -13.51 1.85
C PRO A 134 -0.77 -12.23 1.35
N ALA A 135 -1.07 -11.08 1.98
CA ALA A 135 -0.53 -9.78 1.57
C ALA A 135 1.01 -9.78 1.47
N SER A 136 1.70 -10.40 2.46
CA SER A 136 3.15 -10.52 2.46
C SER A 136 3.69 -11.31 1.27
N GLU A 137 3.03 -12.43 0.92
CA GLU A 137 3.44 -13.25 -0.23
C GLU A 137 3.30 -12.51 -1.55
N ILE A 138 2.17 -11.79 -1.73
CA ILE A 138 1.95 -10.98 -2.94
C ILE A 138 3.00 -9.87 -3.04
N PHE A 139 3.30 -9.20 -1.92
CA PHE A 139 4.32 -8.17 -1.88
C PHE A 139 5.71 -8.72 -2.17
N GLU A 140 6.09 -9.85 -1.57
CA GLU A 140 7.40 -10.48 -1.74
C GLU A 140 7.57 -11.13 -3.12
N ASN A 141 6.50 -11.73 -3.65
CA ASN A 141 6.52 -12.49 -4.91
C ASN A 141 5.34 -12.06 -5.82
N PRO A 142 5.35 -10.82 -6.33
CA PRO A 142 4.32 -10.36 -7.27
C PRO A 142 4.38 -11.18 -8.54
N ALA A 143 3.27 -11.82 -8.91
CA ALA A 143 3.21 -12.76 -10.03
C ALA A 143 3.59 -12.12 -11.38
N THR A 144 3.34 -10.82 -11.54
CA THR A 144 3.63 -10.08 -12.76
C THR A 144 4.18 -8.68 -12.47
N THR A 145 4.76 -8.04 -13.48
CA THR A 145 5.15 -6.61 -13.43
C THR A 145 3.99 -5.74 -13.00
N ARG A 146 2.76 -6.02 -13.48
CA ARG A 146 1.58 -5.24 -13.14
C ARG A 146 1.20 -5.37 -11.66
N VAL A 147 1.28 -6.56 -11.10
CA VAL A 147 1.08 -6.77 -9.65
C VAL A 147 2.15 -6.01 -8.87
N ALA A 148 3.42 -6.08 -9.30
CA ALA A 148 4.52 -5.36 -8.66
C ALA A 148 4.33 -3.83 -8.66
N GLU A 149 3.75 -3.26 -9.72
CA GLU A 149 3.40 -1.84 -9.76
C GLU A 149 2.29 -1.51 -8.76
N ILE A 150 1.19 -2.29 -8.76
CA ILE A 150 0.00 -2.02 -7.93
C ILE A 150 0.30 -2.19 -6.44
N THR A 151 1.17 -3.11 -6.07
CA THR A 151 1.45 -3.46 -4.66
C THR A 151 2.58 -2.67 -4.03
N ASN A 152 3.12 -1.67 -4.72
CA ASN A 152 4.16 -0.78 -4.20
C ASN A 152 3.74 0.69 -4.33
N ASP A 153 4.06 1.50 -3.33
CA ASP A 153 3.90 2.96 -3.34
C ASP A 153 5.17 3.61 -2.78
N PRO A 154 5.97 4.29 -3.62
CA PRO A 154 5.84 4.41 -5.08
C PRO A 154 5.87 3.07 -5.82
N ALA A 155 5.28 3.02 -7.01
CA ALA A 155 5.29 1.85 -7.86
C ALA A 155 6.71 1.31 -8.07
N MET A 156 6.86 -0.02 -8.18
CA MET A 156 8.15 -0.65 -8.44
C MET A 156 8.76 -0.10 -9.74
N ASN A 157 10.03 0.29 -9.70
CA ASN A 157 10.75 0.67 -10.90
C ASN A 157 11.00 -0.56 -11.77
N LEU A 158 10.56 -0.53 -13.01
CA LEU A 158 10.70 -1.61 -13.98
C LEU A 158 11.72 -1.20 -15.05
N LEU A 159 12.83 -1.90 -15.10
CA LEU A 159 14.01 -1.58 -15.90
C LEU A 159 14.24 -2.67 -16.94
N PRO A 160 13.93 -2.45 -18.22
CA PRO A 160 14.27 -3.39 -19.30
C PRO A 160 15.78 -3.60 -19.38
N GLY A 161 16.22 -4.85 -19.57
CA GLY A 161 17.63 -5.18 -19.64
C GLY A 161 17.90 -6.61 -20.08
N VAL A 162 19.16 -6.98 -20.07
CA VAL A 162 19.60 -8.32 -20.48
C VAL A 162 20.55 -8.93 -19.45
N ILE A 163 20.56 -10.25 -19.36
CA ILE A 163 21.63 -11.00 -18.71
C ILE A 163 22.61 -11.46 -19.80
N GLU A 164 23.82 -10.94 -19.76
CA GLU A 164 24.91 -11.34 -20.67
C GLU A 164 26.26 -11.29 -19.95
N ASP A 165 27.22 -12.13 -20.35
CA ASP A 165 28.58 -12.19 -19.79
C ASP A 165 28.63 -12.19 -18.26
N SER A 166 27.71 -12.92 -17.61
CA SER A 166 27.57 -12.99 -16.16
C SER A 166 27.32 -11.62 -15.49
N LYS A 167 26.63 -10.72 -16.19
CA LYS A 167 26.22 -9.40 -15.70
C LYS A 167 24.77 -9.09 -16.09
N ILE A 168 24.13 -8.25 -15.30
CA ILE A 168 22.89 -7.58 -15.65
C ILE A 168 23.28 -6.29 -16.38
N VAL A 169 22.77 -6.08 -17.58
CA VAL A 169 22.98 -4.87 -18.38
C VAL A 169 21.62 -4.22 -18.58
N ILE A 170 21.39 -3.08 -17.94
CA ILE A 170 20.14 -2.32 -18.04
C ILE A 170 20.21 -1.36 -19.22
N ASP A 171 21.37 -0.73 -19.42
CA ASP A 171 21.72 0.00 -20.61
C ASP A 171 23.24 -0.16 -20.91
N SER A 172 23.75 0.49 -21.95
CA SER A 172 25.15 0.36 -22.34
C SER A 172 26.16 0.77 -21.24
N LYS A 173 25.75 1.54 -20.25
CA LYS A 173 26.58 2.10 -19.19
C LYS A 173 26.28 1.50 -17.81
N MET A 174 25.10 0.93 -17.61
CA MET A 174 24.63 0.45 -16.31
C MET A 174 24.75 -1.08 -16.25
N LYS A 175 25.85 -1.55 -15.66
CA LYS A 175 26.14 -2.98 -15.47
C LYS A 175 26.16 -3.33 -13.99
N LEU A 176 25.36 -4.33 -13.61
CA LEU A 176 25.25 -4.81 -12.24
C LEU A 176 25.74 -6.25 -12.13
N PRO A 177 26.28 -6.67 -10.97
CA PRO A 177 26.60 -8.07 -10.73
C PRO A 177 25.33 -8.93 -10.68
N ILE A 178 25.43 -10.17 -11.09
CA ILE A 178 24.33 -11.15 -10.94
C ILE A 178 24.18 -11.49 -9.45
N PRO A 179 23.00 -11.26 -8.85
CA PRO A 179 22.73 -11.67 -7.48
C PRO A 179 22.56 -13.17 -7.38
N LEU A 180 22.59 -13.69 -6.14
CA LEU A 180 22.60 -15.11 -5.89
C LEU A 180 21.34 -15.81 -6.45
N HIS A 181 20.18 -15.19 -6.27
CA HIS A 181 18.89 -15.70 -6.71
C HIS A 181 18.68 -15.65 -8.24
N PHE A 182 19.58 -15.02 -9.01
CA PHE A 182 19.56 -15.04 -10.49
C PHE A 182 20.53 -16.04 -11.11
N LYS A 183 21.24 -16.85 -10.29
CA LYS A 183 22.27 -17.77 -10.83
C LYS A 183 21.75 -18.80 -11.82
N GLU A 184 20.47 -19.17 -11.69
CA GLU A 184 19.82 -20.16 -12.57
C GLU A 184 19.17 -19.50 -13.79
N LEU A 185 19.14 -18.16 -13.86
CA LEU A 185 18.60 -17.47 -15.02
C LEU A 185 19.55 -17.57 -16.21
N SER A 186 19.01 -17.94 -17.37
CA SER A 186 19.77 -17.98 -18.63
C SER A 186 20.05 -16.59 -19.15
N SER A 187 21.06 -16.46 -20.01
CA SER A 187 21.27 -15.22 -20.79
C SER A 187 20.04 -14.92 -21.65
N GLY A 188 19.61 -13.66 -21.66
CA GLY A 188 18.41 -13.25 -22.37
C GLY A 188 17.83 -11.92 -21.88
N GLN A 189 16.70 -11.54 -22.46
CA GLN A 189 15.97 -10.33 -22.11
C GLN A 189 15.06 -10.51 -20.91
N TYR A 190 15.09 -9.54 -20.00
CA TYR A 190 14.26 -9.50 -18.79
C TYR A 190 13.82 -8.07 -18.50
N THR A 191 12.79 -7.93 -17.69
CA THR A 191 12.49 -6.68 -17.00
C THR A 191 12.93 -6.84 -15.54
N PHE A 192 13.85 -5.99 -15.09
CA PHE A 192 14.32 -6.00 -13.70
C PHE A 192 13.50 -5.03 -12.87
N GLY A 193 12.94 -5.52 -11.77
CA GLY A 193 12.19 -4.71 -10.80
C GLY A 193 13.07 -4.28 -9.64
N ILE A 194 12.94 -3.03 -9.19
CA ILE A 194 13.53 -2.56 -7.94
C ILE A 194 12.57 -1.60 -7.23
N ARG A 195 12.40 -1.78 -5.92
CA ARG A 195 11.57 -0.88 -5.13
C ARG A 195 12.26 0.48 -4.96
N ALA A 196 11.45 1.52 -4.84
CA ALA A 196 11.95 2.87 -4.60
C ALA A 196 12.81 2.96 -3.32
N SER A 197 12.44 2.22 -2.27
CA SER A 197 13.17 2.14 -1.00
C SER A 197 14.52 1.41 -1.08
N ASP A 198 14.75 0.63 -2.13
CA ASP A 198 16.01 -0.12 -2.34
C ASP A 198 17.01 0.66 -3.21
N ILE A 199 16.70 1.93 -3.51
CA ILE A 199 17.58 2.86 -4.24
C ILE A 199 18.19 3.84 -3.25
N SER A 200 19.50 4.06 -3.34
CA SER A 200 20.22 4.95 -2.44
C SER A 200 21.16 5.92 -3.16
N LEU A 201 21.45 7.03 -2.51
CA LEU A 201 22.50 7.96 -2.97
C LEU A 201 23.89 7.37 -2.69
N SER A 202 24.76 7.33 -3.68
CA SER A 202 26.11 6.81 -3.51
C SER A 202 27.09 7.42 -4.50
N LYS A 203 28.29 7.81 -4.04
CA LYS A 203 29.36 8.28 -4.91
C LYS A 203 29.80 7.26 -5.96
N LYS A 204 29.53 5.99 -5.74
CA LYS A 204 29.85 4.87 -6.64
C LYS A 204 28.65 4.44 -7.49
N GLY A 205 27.52 5.14 -7.38
CA GLY A 205 26.30 4.85 -8.13
C GLY A 205 26.40 5.31 -9.59
N HIS A 206 25.32 5.05 -10.32
CA HIS A 206 25.14 5.52 -11.70
C HIS A 206 24.62 6.95 -11.71
N GLY A 207 25.05 7.75 -12.68
CA GLY A 207 24.67 9.15 -12.80
C GLY A 207 23.24 9.30 -13.32
N PHE A 208 22.43 10.09 -12.61
CA PHE A 208 21.07 10.45 -12.99
C PHE A 208 20.91 11.98 -12.89
N THR A 209 19.90 12.49 -13.58
CA THR A 209 19.48 13.89 -13.49
C THR A 209 18.14 13.97 -12.78
N VAL A 210 18.03 14.82 -11.78
CA VAL A 210 16.78 15.04 -11.02
C VAL A 210 15.73 15.69 -11.92
N GLU A 211 14.54 15.08 -12.00
CA GLU A 211 13.36 15.65 -12.67
C GLU A 211 12.40 16.28 -11.67
N LEU A 212 12.24 15.67 -10.48
CA LEU A 212 11.39 16.16 -9.40
C LEU A 212 11.90 15.61 -8.07
N ALA A 213 11.74 16.35 -7.00
CA ALA A 213 11.96 15.89 -5.64
C ALA A 213 10.81 16.36 -4.74
N GLU A 214 10.17 15.42 -4.08
CA GLU A 214 9.05 15.67 -3.16
C GLU A 214 9.45 15.27 -1.75
N ILE A 215 9.30 16.17 -0.79
CA ILE A 215 9.53 15.88 0.62
C ILE A 215 8.21 15.48 1.27
N SER A 216 8.14 14.28 1.81
CA SER A 216 7.00 13.78 2.56
C SER A 216 7.45 13.30 3.94
N GLY A 217 7.12 14.08 4.96
CA GLY A 217 7.54 13.78 6.33
C GLY A 217 9.07 13.74 6.49
N SER A 218 9.62 12.59 6.81
CA SER A 218 11.07 12.36 7.01
C SER A 218 11.81 11.86 5.77
N GLU A 219 11.09 11.68 4.65
CA GLU A 219 11.61 11.07 3.43
C GLU A 219 11.62 12.05 2.25
N THR A 220 12.41 11.74 1.25
CA THR A 220 12.40 12.44 -0.04
C THR A 220 12.17 11.44 -1.17
N PHE A 221 11.10 11.62 -1.93
CA PHE A 221 10.85 10.90 -3.18
C PHE A 221 11.58 11.63 -4.32
N LEU A 222 12.55 10.94 -4.91
CA LEU A 222 13.43 11.50 -5.93
C LEU A 222 13.11 10.88 -7.28
N HIS A 223 12.48 11.64 -8.18
CA HIS A 223 12.28 11.27 -9.58
C HIS A 223 13.54 11.67 -10.36
N ALA A 224 14.17 10.71 -11.00
CA ALA A 224 15.42 10.92 -11.68
C ALA A 224 15.48 10.15 -13.01
N ARG A 225 16.22 10.71 -13.98
CA ARG A 225 16.37 10.17 -15.33
C ARG A 225 17.83 9.93 -15.69
N HIS A 226 18.08 8.83 -16.36
CA HIS A 226 19.32 8.52 -17.05
C HIS A 226 18.99 8.04 -18.47
N ASP A 227 19.34 8.81 -19.49
CA ASP A 227 18.94 8.58 -20.88
C ASP A 227 17.41 8.31 -21.00
N ASP A 228 16.99 7.12 -21.41
CA ASP A 228 15.57 6.73 -21.53
C ASP A 228 14.99 6.09 -20.25
N ILE A 229 15.80 5.94 -19.20
CA ILE A 229 15.39 5.33 -17.94
C ILE A 229 14.93 6.40 -16.96
N SER A 230 13.68 6.34 -16.56
CA SER A 230 13.14 7.12 -15.44
C SER A 230 12.87 6.22 -14.27
N LEU A 231 13.19 6.68 -13.05
CA LEU A 231 12.94 5.94 -11.82
C LEU A 231 12.59 6.87 -10.66
N VAL A 232 12.02 6.27 -9.62
CA VAL A 232 11.73 6.92 -8.35
C VAL A 232 12.55 6.24 -7.25
N GLY A 233 13.33 7.03 -6.51
CA GLY A 233 13.99 6.58 -5.28
C GLY A 233 13.28 7.17 -4.06
N GLN A 234 13.06 6.35 -3.03
CA GLN A 234 12.59 6.77 -1.71
C GLN A 234 13.79 6.85 -0.77
N LEU A 235 14.16 8.05 -0.37
CA LEU A 235 15.37 8.31 0.41
C LEU A 235 14.99 8.63 1.86
N ASP A 236 15.55 7.91 2.82
CA ASP A 236 15.37 8.12 4.27
C ASP A 236 16.11 9.38 4.76
N LEU A 237 15.86 10.50 4.10
CA LEU A 237 16.43 11.80 4.44
C LEU A 237 15.57 12.94 3.92
N VAL A 238 15.61 14.06 4.61
CA VAL A 238 14.99 15.31 4.16
C VAL A 238 16.05 16.16 3.47
N LYS A 239 16.00 16.19 2.13
CA LYS A 239 16.93 16.98 1.33
C LYS A 239 16.23 17.58 0.13
N ASN A 240 16.45 18.88 -0.08
CA ASN A 240 16.02 19.54 -1.31
C ASN A 240 17.00 19.22 -2.42
N PHE A 241 16.47 18.85 -3.58
CA PHE A 241 17.19 18.69 -4.82
C PHE A 241 16.63 19.66 -5.85
N ASN A 242 17.50 20.22 -6.68
CA ASN A 242 17.07 21.09 -7.77
C ASN A 242 16.79 20.27 -9.03
N VAL A 243 15.78 20.64 -9.79
CA VAL A 243 15.54 20.07 -11.11
C VAL A 243 16.79 20.31 -11.98
N GLY A 244 17.26 19.26 -12.64
CA GLY A 244 18.50 19.28 -13.42
C GLY A 244 19.78 19.00 -12.60
N GLU A 245 19.69 18.83 -11.27
CA GLU A 245 20.83 18.44 -10.43
C GLU A 245 21.31 17.03 -10.80
N ALA A 246 22.62 16.86 -10.95
CA ALA A 246 23.21 15.54 -11.15
C ALA A 246 23.35 14.81 -9.80
N VAL A 247 22.85 13.59 -9.76
CA VAL A 247 22.92 12.69 -8.59
C VAL A 247 23.44 11.33 -9.00
N ASN A 248 24.11 10.64 -8.11
CA ASN A 248 24.48 9.25 -8.33
C ASN A 248 23.62 8.33 -7.50
N LEU A 249 22.90 7.41 -8.15
CA LEU A 249 22.01 6.43 -7.54
C LEU A 249 22.61 5.04 -7.61
N GLN A 250 22.54 4.31 -6.53
CA GLN A 250 23.00 2.94 -6.42
C GLN A 250 21.81 2.01 -6.22
N PHE A 251 21.80 0.91 -6.95
CA PHE A 251 20.87 -0.20 -6.82
C PHE A 251 21.54 -1.33 -6.04
N ASP A 252 20.82 -1.91 -5.08
CA ASP A 252 21.25 -3.17 -4.48
C ASP A 252 20.83 -4.33 -5.38
N ALA A 253 21.79 -4.93 -6.08
CA ALA A 253 21.52 -6.06 -6.97
C ALA A 253 20.87 -7.25 -6.24
N GLN A 254 21.09 -7.42 -4.93
CA GLN A 254 20.46 -8.46 -4.11
C GLN A 254 18.97 -8.23 -3.89
N LYS A 255 18.48 -7.03 -4.18
CA LYS A 255 17.07 -6.63 -4.05
C LYS A 255 16.30 -6.62 -5.38
N LEU A 256 16.99 -6.95 -6.48
CA LEU A 256 16.35 -6.97 -7.79
C LEU A 256 15.38 -8.14 -7.94
N TYR A 257 14.29 -7.88 -8.62
CA TYR A 257 13.36 -8.87 -9.17
C TYR A 257 13.70 -9.08 -10.64
N ALA A 258 13.45 -10.27 -11.16
CA ALA A 258 13.48 -10.54 -12.59
C ALA A 258 12.12 -11.02 -13.07
N PHE A 259 11.64 -10.37 -14.14
CA PHE A 259 10.44 -10.75 -14.85
C PHE A 259 10.81 -11.15 -16.29
N SER A 260 10.12 -12.16 -16.83
CA SER A 260 10.28 -12.56 -18.22
C SER A 260 9.83 -11.45 -19.20
N ALA A 261 10.08 -11.64 -20.49
CA ALA A 261 9.60 -10.71 -21.53
C ALA A 261 8.07 -10.55 -21.53
N ASP A 262 7.33 -11.57 -21.08
CA ASP A 262 5.87 -11.54 -20.95
C ASP A 262 5.40 -10.90 -19.63
N GLY A 263 6.34 -10.38 -18.81
CA GLY A 263 6.05 -9.72 -17.56
C GLY A 263 5.78 -10.65 -16.37
N ASN A 264 5.99 -11.96 -16.48
CA ASN A 264 5.82 -12.91 -15.38
C ASN A 264 7.05 -12.96 -14.48
N LEU A 265 6.86 -13.07 -13.17
CA LEU A 265 7.96 -13.22 -12.22
C LEU A 265 8.74 -14.52 -12.50
N VAL A 266 10.06 -14.41 -12.62
CA VAL A 266 10.96 -15.55 -12.76
C VAL A 266 11.94 -15.70 -11.60
N SER A 267 12.22 -14.60 -10.88
CA SER A 267 13.00 -14.64 -9.65
C SER A 267 12.75 -13.44 -8.76
N SER A 268 12.71 -13.66 -7.45
CA SER A 268 12.57 -12.60 -6.43
C SER A 268 13.68 -12.71 -5.37
N PRO A 269 14.02 -11.62 -4.68
CA PRO A 269 14.99 -11.65 -3.57
C PRO A 269 14.49 -12.42 -2.34
N PHE A 270 13.20 -12.80 -2.30
CA PHE A 270 12.55 -13.50 -1.19
C PHE A 270 12.38 -15.02 -1.47
N GLN A 271 12.72 -15.49 -2.66
CA GLN A 271 12.69 -16.92 -2.92
C GLN A 271 13.74 -17.62 -2.05
N GLU A 272 13.28 -18.44 -1.11
CA GLU A 272 14.18 -19.35 -0.39
C GLU A 272 14.81 -20.31 -1.40
N PHE A 273 16.13 -20.30 -1.48
CA PHE A 273 16.87 -21.32 -2.22
C PHE A 273 16.59 -22.68 -1.57
N GLY A 274 15.74 -23.47 -2.22
CA GLY A 274 15.57 -24.89 -2.04
C GLY A 274 15.52 -25.40 -0.61
N ARG A 275 14.32 -25.54 -0.04
CA ARG A 275 14.10 -26.70 0.81
C ARG A 275 13.97 -27.91 -0.11
N GLY A 276 15.12 -28.55 -0.36
CA GLY A 276 15.17 -29.89 -0.94
C GLY A 276 14.75 -30.96 0.07
#